data_106d94405da0cd0de40f0f0e0e07946b
#
_entry.id   106d94405da0cd0de40f0f0e0e07946b
#
_cell.length_a   1.000
_cell.length_b   1.000
_cell.length_c   1.000
_cell.angle_alpha   90.00
_cell.angle_beta   90.00
_cell.angle_gamma   90.00
#
_symmetry.space_group_name_H-M   'P 1'
#
loop_
_entity.id
_entity.type
_entity.pdbx_description
1 polymer ?
#
loop_
_entity_poly.entity_id
_entity_poly.type
_entity_poly.pdbx_seq_one_letter_code
_entity_poly.pdbx_strand_id
1 'polypeptide(L)'
;QKLSAVPQPVRSEAEPLDYAVLPQLADVVDRAIFARTEAADYDGNASVTDMVDGDSQTITAGQSGTVSTMSGGEQNISSGGTGTISTMNSGNQNIYNGTGIVIAMNGGTQTIFSGGTGTISSLLGGTQLVSNGGTALDTVIAGGTQIVSSGGTSLDTLLNSGGTVYQKSGGMISRMVYSGGVQIIENISTGYDGMTLGSGGTNVTMGVISGAQMSGTIINSGGEQLVLNGGTALDTELNGGSLQISSGGIVSSLTLTSGSLELENINGGNFTVSGTLTANNATVDMTDSSIKRVVPSVAYETLTIDKLSGNGTTFIMDTDLSGETNSDKITITDADAGTHYVQIKDLSRLNDIEVTGAHQQILITDASGKLTFEGKEFNAGGLWDVDPTLAKQGNDWYLTKLEKKANNDTRVLLDAADNSYALWRN
;
A
#
# COMPACT_ATOMS: atom_id res chain seq x y z
N GLN A 1 28.59 68.13 34.90
CA GLN A 1 28.52 66.87 34.13
C GLN A 1 27.76 67.19 32.87
N LYS A 2 28.45 67.10 31.71
CA LYS A 2 27.90 67.40 30.37
C LYS A 2 27.05 66.23 29.90
N LEU A 3 25.77 66.52 29.57
CA LEU A 3 24.94 65.58 28.81
C LEU A 3 25.41 65.57 27.34
N SER A 4 25.74 64.44 26.85
CA SER A 4 26.04 64.14 25.45
C SER A 4 24.78 64.22 24.60
N ALA A 5 24.84 65.00 23.52
CA ALA A 5 23.75 65.15 22.56
C ALA A 5 23.54 63.87 21.76
N VAL A 6 22.28 63.42 21.65
CA VAL A 6 21.84 62.33 20.78
C VAL A 6 21.87 62.84 19.34
N PRO A 7 22.47 62.13 18.36
CA PRO A 7 22.41 62.53 16.96
C PRO A 7 21.00 62.37 16.40
N GLN A 8 20.50 63.44 15.77
CA GLN A 8 19.25 63.41 15.00
C GLN A 8 19.43 62.61 13.75
N PRO A 9 18.41 61.84 13.30
CA PRO A 9 18.49 61.13 12.02
C PRO A 9 18.51 62.12 10.88
N VAL A 10 19.48 61.94 9.98
CA VAL A 10 19.57 62.68 8.72
C VAL A 10 18.35 62.25 7.86
N ARG A 11 17.45 63.15 7.58
CA ARG A 11 16.47 62.96 6.52
C ARG A 11 17.24 62.95 5.21
N SER A 12 17.29 61.79 4.54
CA SER A 12 17.59 61.75 3.12
C SER A 12 16.39 62.35 2.39
N GLU A 13 16.58 63.43 1.67
CA GLU A 13 15.58 63.94 0.71
C GLU A 13 15.37 62.78 -0.31
N ALA A 14 14.15 62.25 -0.34
CA ALA A 14 13.77 61.30 -1.38
C ALA A 14 13.76 62.10 -2.69
N GLU A 15 14.54 61.66 -3.65
CA GLU A 15 14.46 62.19 -5.01
C GLU A 15 12.99 62.11 -5.49
N PRO A 16 12.48 63.12 -6.19
CA PRO A 16 11.12 63.13 -6.69
C PRO A 16 10.97 61.93 -7.66
N LEU A 17 9.97 61.08 -7.39
CA LEU A 17 9.59 60.00 -8.28
C LEU A 17 9.34 60.55 -9.69
N ASP A 18 10.09 60.04 -10.66
CA ASP A 18 9.90 60.40 -12.06
C ASP A 18 8.54 59.89 -12.54
N TYR A 19 7.57 60.78 -12.63
CA TYR A 19 6.21 60.48 -13.05
C TYR A 19 6.11 59.93 -14.47
N ALA A 20 7.18 59.96 -15.27
CA ALA A 20 7.23 59.37 -16.59
C ALA A 20 7.35 57.85 -16.55
N VAL A 21 7.77 57.26 -15.42
CA VAL A 21 7.89 55.80 -15.23
C VAL A 21 6.59 55.18 -14.72
N LEU A 22 5.68 55.97 -14.13
CA LEU A 22 4.43 55.48 -13.56
C LEU A 22 3.49 54.81 -14.59
N PRO A 23 3.35 55.33 -15.83
CA PRO A 23 2.53 54.63 -16.84
C PRO A 23 3.09 53.28 -17.26
N GLN A 24 4.42 53.12 -17.31
CA GLN A 24 5.06 51.88 -17.66
C GLN A 24 4.98 50.87 -16.52
N LEU A 25 5.07 51.31 -15.25
CA LEU A 25 4.81 50.46 -14.10
C LEU A 25 3.34 50.06 -14.00
N ALA A 26 2.41 50.98 -14.31
CA ALA A 26 0.99 50.67 -14.33
C ALA A 26 0.66 49.62 -15.42
N ASP A 27 1.27 49.73 -16.60
CA ASP A 27 1.08 48.77 -17.69
C ASP A 27 1.69 47.38 -17.35
N VAL A 28 2.82 47.36 -16.64
CA VAL A 28 3.43 46.10 -16.14
C VAL A 28 2.62 45.51 -14.98
N VAL A 29 2.09 46.35 -14.10
CA VAL A 29 1.24 45.92 -12.98
C VAL A 29 -0.14 45.52 -13.51
N ASP A 30 -0.74 46.21 -14.47
CA ASP A 30 -1.96 45.78 -15.14
C ASP A 30 -1.78 44.44 -15.86
N ARG A 31 -0.65 44.23 -16.53
CA ARG A 31 -0.34 42.90 -17.13
C ARG A 31 -0.09 41.82 -16.11
N ALA A 32 0.37 42.16 -14.91
CA ALA A 32 0.60 41.20 -13.82
C ALA A 32 -0.65 40.96 -12.95
N ILE A 33 -1.57 41.95 -12.87
CA ILE A 33 -2.79 41.91 -12.05
C ILE A 33 -4.01 41.45 -12.84
N PHE A 34 -4.09 41.74 -14.13
CA PHE A 34 -5.04 41.09 -15.02
C PHE A 34 -4.51 39.72 -15.39
N ALA A 35 -4.53 38.78 -14.43
CA ALA A 35 -4.67 37.38 -14.75
C ALA A 35 -5.80 37.29 -15.77
N ARG A 36 -5.49 36.86 -16.96
CA ARG A 36 -6.36 36.74 -18.12
C ARG A 36 -7.76 36.31 -17.69
N THR A 37 -8.72 37.24 -17.79
CA THR A 37 -10.10 37.03 -17.32
C THR A 37 -10.96 36.31 -18.36
N GLU A 38 -10.42 36.09 -19.56
CA GLU A 38 -11.12 35.38 -20.64
C GLU A 38 -10.35 34.09 -21.03
N ALA A 39 -11.10 33.01 -21.15
CA ALA A 39 -10.61 31.78 -21.68
C ALA A 39 -10.08 31.97 -23.10
N ALA A 40 -8.93 31.36 -23.41
CA ALA A 40 -8.40 31.37 -24.76
C ALA A 40 -8.65 30.05 -25.46
N ASP A 41 -9.03 30.13 -26.71
CA ASP A 41 -9.07 29.00 -27.62
C ASP A 41 -7.88 29.11 -28.58
N TYR A 42 -6.93 28.19 -28.43
CA TYR A 42 -5.69 28.18 -29.20
C TYR A 42 -5.81 27.35 -30.47
N ASP A 43 -5.19 27.82 -31.55
CA ASP A 43 -5.02 27.03 -32.77
C ASP A 43 -4.32 25.69 -32.49
N GLY A 44 -4.70 24.65 -33.20
CA GLY A 44 -4.17 23.30 -33.02
C GLY A 44 -2.66 23.14 -33.29
N ASN A 45 -2.03 24.09 -34.01
CA ASN A 45 -0.58 24.16 -34.20
C ASN A 45 0.10 25.16 -33.27
N ALA A 46 -0.63 25.78 -32.35
CA ALA A 46 -0.05 26.78 -31.46
C ALA A 46 0.97 26.17 -30.50
N SER A 47 2.01 26.97 -30.20
CA SER A 47 2.92 26.73 -29.07
C SER A 47 2.48 27.64 -27.92
N VAL A 48 1.82 27.05 -26.94
CA VAL A 48 1.29 27.73 -25.77
C VAL A 48 2.30 27.70 -24.65
N THR A 49 2.68 28.85 -24.08
CA THR A 49 3.61 28.90 -22.96
C THR A 49 2.92 28.45 -21.68
N ASP A 50 1.78 29.07 -21.36
CA ASP A 50 0.99 28.76 -20.16
C ASP A 50 -0.47 28.57 -20.55
N MET A 51 -1.04 27.43 -20.17
CA MET A 51 -2.47 27.12 -20.30
C MET A 51 -3.09 27.07 -18.90
N VAL A 52 -4.17 27.81 -18.70
CA VAL A 52 -4.85 27.97 -17.40
C VAL A 52 -6.32 27.58 -17.51
N ASP A 53 -7.02 27.59 -16.39
CA ASP A 53 -8.45 27.23 -16.35
C ASP A 53 -9.27 28.04 -17.36
N GLY A 54 -10.12 27.34 -18.08
CA GLY A 54 -10.95 27.87 -19.14
C GLY A 54 -10.31 27.90 -20.54
N ASP A 55 -8.99 27.76 -20.64
CA ASP A 55 -8.29 27.70 -21.93
C ASP A 55 -8.54 26.36 -22.64
N SER A 56 -8.52 26.40 -23.96
CA SER A 56 -8.59 25.19 -24.78
C SER A 56 -7.61 25.23 -25.95
N GLN A 57 -7.16 24.04 -26.36
CA GLN A 57 -6.45 23.80 -27.63
C GLN A 57 -7.02 22.55 -28.27
N THR A 58 -7.56 22.69 -29.47
CA THR A 58 -8.09 21.56 -30.23
C THR A 58 -7.15 21.24 -31.38
N ILE A 59 -6.61 20.00 -31.37
CA ILE A 59 -5.62 19.53 -32.34
C ILE A 59 -6.27 18.44 -33.19
N THR A 60 -6.26 18.62 -34.51
CA THR A 60 -6.87 17.69 -35.47
C THR A 60 -5.83 17.15 -36.46
N ALA A 61 -6.29 16.45 -37.50
CA ALA A 61 -5.44 15.80 -38.49
C ALA A 61 -4.36 16.72 -39.08
N GLY A 62 -3.13 16.30 -39.01
CA GLY A 62 -1.95 17.02 -39.53
C GLY A 62 -1.51 18.20 -38.67
N GLN A 63 -2.17 18.45 -37.53
CA GLN A 63 -1.76 19.49 -36.59
C GLN A 63 -0.87 18.94 -35.47
N SER A 64 0.02 19.80 -34.97
CA SER A 64 0.93 19.47 -33.88
C SER A 64 1.01 20.64 -32.91
N GLY A 65 0.34 20.55 -31.78
CA GLY A 65 0.26 21.59 -30.76
C GLY A 65 1.13 21.30 -29.54
N THR A 66 1.69 22.35 -28.94
CA THR A 66 2.51 22.21 -27.74
C THR A 66 2.06 23.13 -26.64
N VAL A 67 2.17 22.68 -25.38
CA VAL A 67 1.96 23.46 -24.16
C VAL A 67 3.20 23.31 -23.29
N SER A 68 3.85 24.41 -22.94
CA SER A 68 5.02 24.36 -22.06
C SER A 68 4.62 24.07 -20.62
N THR A 69 3.65 24.82 -20.09
CA THR A 69 3.10 24.61 -18.76
C THR A 69 1.57 24.56 -18.83
N MET A 70 0.97 23.52 -18.29
CA MET A 70 -0.47 23.38 -18.15
C MET A 70 -0.84 23.43 -16.67
N SER A 71 -1.43 24.51 -16.24
CA SER A 71 -1.90 24.74 -14.87
C SER A 71 -3.43 24.72 -14.77
N GLY A 72 -4.10 24.33 -15.85
CA GLY A 72 -5.55 24.22 -16.04
C GLY A 72 -5.88 24.08 -17.51
N GLY A 73 -7.16 24.17 -17.87
CA GLY A 73 -7.63 24.10 -19.24
C GLY A 73 -7.61 22.71 -19.87
N GLU A 74 -7.81 22.65 -21.20
CA GLU A 74 -7.97 21.41 -21.93
C GLU A 74 -7.19 21.39 -23.24
N GLN A 75 -6.44 20.30 -23.48
CA GLN A 75 -5.88 19.99 -24.79
C GLN A 75 -6.62 18.78 -25.37
N ASN A 76 -7.38 18.99 -26.43
CA ASN A 76 -8.20 17.99 -27.08
C ASN A 76 -7.57 17.56 -28.41
N ILE A 77 -7.19 16.29 -28.54
CA ILE A 77 -6.47 15.74 -29.68
C ILE A 77 -7.34 14.73 -30.39
N SER A 78 -7.54 14.91 -31.69
CA SER A 78 -8.40 14.04 -32.49
C SER A 78 -7.83 13.77 -33.88
N SER A 79 -8.37 12.73 -34.54
CA SER A 79 -8.16 12.48 -35.98
C SER A 79 -6.70 12.39 -36.44
N GLY A 80 -5.79 11.90 -35.60
CA GLY A 80 -4.36 11.76 -35.93
C GLY A 80 -3.53 13.03 -35.64
N GLY A 81 -4.06 14.00 -34.91
CA GLY A 81 -3.29 15.11 -34.37
C GLY A 81 -2.30 14.69 -33.31
N THR A 82 -1.30 15.52 -33.02
CA THR A 82 -0.30 15.28 -31.98
C THR A 82 -0.24 16.46 -31.00
N GLY A 83 -0.46 16.19 -29.72
CA GLY A 83 -0.38 17.17 -28.65
C GLY A 83 0.75 16.84 -27.68
N THR A 84 1.56 17.84 -27.33
CA THR A 84 2.64 17.68 -26.36
C THR A 84 2.52 18.68 -25.23
N ILE A 85 2.61 18.22 -23.98
CA ILE A 85 2.67 19.05 -22.78
C ILE A 85 4.01 18.78 -22.09
N SER A 86 4.81 19.84 -21.90
CA SER A 86 6.10 19.64 -21.22
C SER A 86 5.93 19.47 -19.71
N THR A 87 5.11 20.30 -19.06
CA THR A 87 4.78 20.18 -17.64
C THR A 87 3.27 20.33 -17.43
N MET A 88 2.65 19.33 -16.85
CA MET A 88 1.23 19.34 -16.51
C MET A 88 1.06 19.34 -15.00
N ASN A 89 0.59 20.45 -14.44
CA ASN A 89 0.32 20.61 -13.03
C ASN A 89 -1.15 20.37 -12.69
N SER A 90 -2.05 20.71 -13.62
CA SER A 90 -3.48 20.40 -13.59
C SER A 90 -4.09 20.49 -15.00
N GLY A 91 -5.41 20.38 -15.12
CA GLY A 91 -6.12 20.39 -16.41
C GLY A 91 -6.23 19.00 -17.05
N ASN A 92 -6.64 18.96 -18.32
CA ASN A 92 -6.95 17.72 -19.01
C ASN A 92 -6.29 17.65 -20.40
N GLN A 93 -5.68 16.52 -20.71
CA GLN A 93 -5.32 16.14 -22.08
C GLN A 93 -6.21 14.98 -22.52
N ASN A 94 -7.08 15.23 -23.49
CA ASN A 94 -8.04 14.26 -23.99
C ASN A 94 -7.64 13.78 -25.40
N ILE A 95 -7.45 12.48 -25.58
CA ILE A 95 -6.89 11.91 -26.81
C ILE A 95 -7.92 11.00 -27.48
N TYR A 96 -8.45 11.46 -28.63
CA TYR A 96 -9.41 10.75 -29.45
C TYR A 96 -8.79 10.42 -30.82
N ASN A 97 -8.33 9.19 -31.04
CA ASN A 97 -7.70 8.78 -32.29
C ASN A 97 -6.53 9.71 -32.72
N GLY A 98 -5.67 10.07 -31.77
CA GLY A 98 -4.49 10.90 -31.97
C GLY A 98 -3.38 10.49 -31.01
N THR A 99 -2.35 11.32 -30.89
CA THR A 99 -1.20 11.05 -30.01
C THR A 99 -1.02 12.19 -29.00
N GLY A 100 -1.05 11.85 -27.73
CA GLY A 100 -0.79 12.79 -26.62
C GLY A 100 0.48 12.41 -25.88
N ILE A 101 1.32 13.41 -25.62
CA ILE A 101 2.58 13.24 -24.90
C ILE A 101 2.60 14.21 -23.73
N VAL A 102 2.89 13.71 -22.53
CA VAL A 102 3.19 14.53 -21.36
C VAL A 102 4.58 14.17 -20.87
N ILE A 103 5.49 15.14 -20.80
CA ILE A 103 6.87 14.89 -20.35
C ILE A 103 6.91 14.74 -18.83
N ALA A 104 6.37 15.71 -18.08
CA ALA A 104 6.25 15.65 -16.63
C ALA A 104 4.82 15.97 -16.21
N MET A 105 4.18 15.02 -15.52
CA MET A 105 2.82 15.17 -15.00
C MET A 105 2.86 15.19 -13.47
N ASN A 106 2.62 16.37 -12.90
CA ASN A 106 2.56 16.58 -11.46
C ASN A 106 1.11 16.53 -10.94
N GLY A 107 0.14 16.69 -11.84
CA GLY A 107 -1.29 16.65 -11.53
C GLY A 107 -2.12 16.69 -12.81
N GLY A 108 -3.44 16.78 -12.68
CA GLY A 108 -4.38 16.76 -13.80
C GLY A 108 -4.68 15.35 -14.32
N THR A 109 -5.23 15.26 -15.54
CA THR A 109 -5.66 14.00 -16.13
C THR A 109 -5.30 13.91 -17.61
N GLN A 110 -4.63 12.82 -18.01
CA GLN A 110 -4.53 12.42 -19.41
C GLN A 110 -5.54 11.28 -19.65
N THR A 111 -6.54 11.52 -20.50
CA THR A 111 -7.53 10.51 -20.86
C THR A 111 -7.32 10.04 -22.29
N ILE A 112 -7.14 8.74 -22.46
CA ILE A 112 -6.92 8.10 -23.75
C ILE A 112 -8.17 7.33 -24.12
N PHE A 113 -8.88 7.85 -25.12
CA PHE A 113 -10.08 7.25 -25.67
C PHE A 113 -9.75 6.34 -26.88
N SER A 114 -10.78 5.73 -27.44
CA SER A 114 -10.64 4.80 -28.57
C SER A 114 -9.78 5.36 -29.71
N GLY A 115 -8.82 4.55 -30.15
CA GLY A 115 -7.85 4.89 -31.19
C GLY A 115 -6.75 5.89 -30.77
N GLY A 116 -6.84 6.45 -29.56
CA GLY A 116 -5.82 7.35 -29.02
C GLY A 116 -4.60 6.61 -28.48
N THR A 117 -3.45 7.24 -28.57
CA THR A 117 -2.21 6.79 -27.93
C THR A 117 -1.66 7.88 -27.00
N GLY A 118 -1.39 7.53 -25.76
CA GLY A 118 -0.87 8.46 -24.75
C GLY A 118 0.44 7.98 -24.15
N THR A 119 1.40 8.89 -24.00
CA THR A 119 2.67 8.65 -23.33
C THR A 119 2.88 9.65 -22.21
N ILE A 120 3.35 9.18 -21.05
CA ILE A 120 3.80 10.05 -19.96
C ILE A 120 5.21 9.63 -19.56
N SER A 121 6.20 10.48 -19.83
CA SER A 121 7.59 10.18 -19.50
C SER A 121 7.85 10.18 -18.00
N SER A 122 7.09 10.95 -17.21
CA SER A 122 7.18 10.94 -15.74
C SER A 122 5.84 11.34 -15.12
N LEU A 123 5.09 10.37 -14.62
CA LEU A 123 3.83 10.55 -13.87
C LEU A 123 4.15 10.63 -12.37
N LEU A 124 4.35 11.86 -11.87
CA LEU A 124 4.68 12.16 -10.48
C LEU A 124 3.43 12.39 -9.62
N GLY A 125 2.33 12.76 -10.25
CA GLY A 125 1.01 12.96 -9.65
C GLY A 125 -0.06 13.02 -10.73
N GLY A 126 -1.33 13.11 -10.33
CA GLY A 126 -2.46 13.07 -11.26
C GLY A 126 -2.79 11.67 -11.78
N THR A 127 -3.55 11.61 -12.88
CA THR A 127 -4.11 10.36 -13.38
C THR A 127 -3.97 10.21 -14.89
N GLN A 128 -3.48 9.05 -15.33
CA GLN A 128 -3.63 8.59 -16.72
C GLN A 128 -4.76 7.56 -16.79
N LEU A 129 -5.82 7.90 -17.51
CA LEU A 129 -6.98 7.03 -17.70
C LEU A 129 -6.96 6.43 -19.11
N VAL A 130 -6.82 5.12 -19.21
CA VAL A 130 -6.85 4.38 -20.47
C VAL A 130 -8.23 3.74 -20.63
N SER A 131 -9.04 4.34 -21.47
CA SER A 131 -10.41 3.89 -21.75
C SER A 131 -10.45 2.85 -22.86
N ASN A 132 -11.66 2.31 -23.13
CA ASN A 132 -11.87 1.31 -24.17
C ASN A 132 -11.28 1.76 -25.52
N GLY A 133 -10.44 0.91 -26.11
CA GLY A 133 -9.76 1.14 -27.38
C GLY A 133 -8.62 2.16 -27.34
N GLY A 134 -8.31 2.74 -26.17
CA GLY A 134 -7.15 3.59 -25.94
C GLY A 134 -5.90 2.78 -25.63
N THR A 135 -4.72 3.34 -25.92
CA THR A 135 -3.42 2.72 -25.63
C THR A 135 -2.51 3.69 -24.89
N ALA A 136 -2.07 3.33 -23.70
CA ALA A 136 -0.94 3.96 -23.04
C ALA A 136 0.35 3.26 -23.47
N LEU A 137 1.39 4.04 -23.77
CA LEU A 137 2.68 3.52 -24.24
C LEU A 137 3.82 4.19 -23.46
N ASP A 138 4.84 3.42 -23.08
CA ASP A 138 6.06 3.92 -22.43
C ASP A 138 5.80 4.86 -21.24
N THR A 139 4.88 4.49 -20.35
CA THR A 139 4.53 5.32 -19.19
C THR A 139 5.43 5.01 -17.99
N VAL A 140 6.08 6.04 -17.42
CA VAL A 140 6.82 5.92 -16.17
C VAL A 140 5.98 6.50 -15.02
N ILE A 141 5.61 5.66 -14.05
CA ILE A 141 4.75 6.02 -12.92
C ILE A 141 5.60 6.08 -11.65
N ALA A 142 5.75 7.26 -11.05
CA ALA A 142 6.61 7.48 -9.90
C ALA A 142 5.90 8.17 -8.71
N GLY A 143 4.59 8.37 -8.79
CA GLY A 143 3.80 9.01 -7.73
C GLY A 143 2.33 9.23 -8.08
N GLY A 144 1.99 9.16 -9.38
CA GLY A 144 0.62 9.27 -9.85
C GLY A 144 -0.07 7.91 -10.04
N THR A 145 -1.21 7.94 -10.71
CA THR A 145 -2.06 6.77 -10.90
C THR A 145 -2.34 6.52 -12.38
N GLN A 146 -2.14 5.29 -12.84
CA GLN A 146 -2.65 4.81 -14.13
C GLN A 146 -3.87 3.90 -13.90
N ILE A 147 -4.95 4.15 -14.63
CA ILE A 147 -6.15 3.32 -14.59
C ILE A 147 -6.39 2.75 -15.98
N VAL A 148 -6.30 1.43 -16.11
CA VAL A 148 -6.57 0.72 -17.36
C VAL A 148 -7.96 0.11 -17.28
N SER A 149 -8.92 0.72 -17.97
CA SER A 149 -10.32 0.30 -17.98
C SER A 149 -10.56 -0.82 -18.99
N SER A 150 -11.75 -1.41 -18.96
CA SER A 150 -12.16 -2.46 -19.91
C SER A 150 -11.92 -2.02 -21.36
N GLY A 151 -11.23 -2.88 -22.12
CA GLY A 151 -10.85 -2.61 -23.51
C GLY A 151 -9.70 -1.61 -23.70
N GLY A 152 -9.17 -1.01 -22.63
CA GLY A 152 -7.96 -0.20 -22.65
C GLY A 152 -6.71 -1.09 -22.62
N THR A 153 -5.59 -0.58 -23.14
CA THR A 153 -4.32 -1.29 -23.19
C THR A 153 -3.18 -0.40 -22.68
N SER A 154 -2.35 -0.94 -21.80
CA SER A 154 -1.10 -0.31 -21.35
C SER A 154 0.09 -1.18 -21.73
N LEU A 155 1.08 -0.60 -22.40
CA LEU A 155 2.28 -1.28 -22.88
C LEU A 155 3.53 -0.58 -22.35
N ASP A 156 4.56 -1.38 -22.00
CA ASP A 156 5.88 -0.87 -21.59
C ASP A 156 5.81 0.14 -20.42
N THR A 157 5.04 -0.21 -19.38
CA THR A 157 4.92 0.64 -18.19
C THR A 157 6.01 0.33 -17.17
N LEU A 158 6.69 1.36 -16.68
CA LEU A 158 7.59 1.27 -15.53
C LEU A 158 6.88 1.79 -14.28
N LEU A 159 6.62 0.91 -13.31
CA LEU A 159 6.03 1.25 -12.03
C LEU A 159 7.12 1.39 -10.97
N ASN A 160 7.32 2.61 -10.47
CA ASN A 160 8.24 2.95 -9.41
C ASN A 160 7.53 3.11 -8.06
N SER A 161 8.32 3.18 -6.99
CA SER A 161 7.83 3.48 -5.65
C SER A 161 7.01 4.77 -5.62
N GLY A 162 5.86 4.73 -4.96
CA GLY A 162 4.88 5.82 -4.89
C GLY A 162 3.84 5.82 -6.01
N GLY A 163 4.06 5.11 -7.12
CA GLY A 163 3.10 4.97 -8.21
C GLY A 163 2.02 3.92 -7.93
N THR A 164 0.87 4.06 -8.58
CA THR A 164 -0.23 3.10 -8.49
C THR A 164 -0.79 2.76 -9.87
N VAL A 165 -1.06 1.49 -10.11
CA VAL A 165 -1.74 1.01 -11.32
C VAL A 165 -2.99 0.25 -10.92
N TYR A 166 -4.14 0.67 -11.47
CA TYR A 166 -5.39 -0.07 -11.38
C TYR A 166 -5.69 -0.72 -12.72
N GLN A 167 -5.72 -2.03 -12.75
CA GLN A 167 -6.19 -2.79 -13.90
C GLN A 167 -7.61 -3.26 -13.63
N LYS A 168 -8.56 -2.62 -14.29
CA LYS A 168 -9.98 -2.97 -14.21
C LYS A 168 -10.30 -4.19 -15.05
N SER A 169 -11.41 -4.87 -14.72
CA SER A 169 -11.92 -5.99 -15.50
C SER A 169 -11.92 -5.68 -16.99
N GLY A 170 -11.29 -6.54 -17.80
CA GLY A 170 -11.16 -6.37 -19.25
C GLY A 170 -10.12 -5.34 -19.72
N GLY A 171 -9.40 -4.69 -18.82
CA GLY A 171 -8.20 -3.90 -19.15
C GLY A 171 -7.00 -4.82 -19.42
N MET A 172 -6.09 -4.41 -20.29
CA MET A 172 -4.89 -5.19 -20.63
C MET A 172 -3.62 -4.40 -20.31
N ILE A 173 -2.71 -5.03 -19.58
CA ILE A 173 -1.36 -4.51 -19.32
C ILE A 173 -0.36 -5.54 -19.82
N SER A 174 0.66 -5.08 -20.55
CA SER A 174 1.71 -5.94 -21.07
C SER A 174 3.06 -5.28 -20.95
N ARG A 175 4.09 -6.07 -20.66
CA ARG A 175 5.50 -5.65 -20.51
C ARG A 175 5.67 -4.58 -19.42
N MET A 176 5.02 -4.79 -18.27
CA MET A 176 5.22 -3.94 -17.11
C MET A 176 6.52 -4.30 -16.40
N VAL A 177 7.28 -3.29 -16.02
CA VAL A 177 8.49 -3.42 -15.21
C VAL A 177 8.21 -2.84 -13.83
N TYR A 178 8.48 -3.63 -12.80
CA TYR A 178 8.27 -3.24 -11.40
C TYR A 178 9.60 -2.81 -10.78
N SER A 179 9.64 -1.57 -10.30
CA SER A 179 10.72 -1.01 -9.49
C SER A 179 10.20 -0.45 -8.17
N GLY A 180 9.03 -0.87 -7.75
CA GLY A 180 8.27 -0.45 -6.58
C GLY A 180 6.81 -0.22 -6.92
N GLY A 181 6.08 0.46 -6.00
CA GLY A 181 4.70 0.88 -6.22
C GLY A 181 3.66 -0.20 -5.96
N VAL A 182 2.43 0.11 -6.33
CA VAL A 182 1.24 -0.73 -6.08
C VAL A 182 0.52 -1.04 -7.38
N GLN A 183 0.24 -2.30 -7.64
CA GLN A 183 -0.70 -2.72 -8.70
C GLN A 183 -1.91 -3.39 -8.08
N ILE A 184 -3.10 -3.03 -8.52
CA ILE A 184 -4.37 -3.65 -8.14
C ILE A 184 -5.02 -4.21 -9.39
N ILE A 185 -5.31 -5.53 -9.38
CA ILE A 185 -5.97 -6.23 -10.47
C ILE A 185 -7.38 -6.65 -10.08
N GLU A 186 -8.33 -6.46 -10.98
CA GLU A 186 -9.74 -6.73 -10.76
C GLU A 186 -10.30 -7.65 -11.86
N ASN A 187 -10.86 -8.81 -11.46
CA ASN A 187 -11.51 -9.79 -12.33
C ASN A 187 -10.68 -10.18 -13.57
N ILE A 188 -9.44 -10.51 -13.35
CA ILE A 188 -8.48 -10.93 -14.38
C ILE A 188 -7.85 -12.24 -13.91
N SER A 189 -7.94 -13.28 -14.76
CA SER A 189 -7.43 -14.62 -14.45
C SER A 189 -6.26 -15.06 -15.32
N THR A 190 -5.77 -14.20 -16.21
CA THR A 190 -4.70 -14.54 -17.15
C THR A 190 -3.67 -13.43 -17.26
N GLY A 191 -2.42 -13.79 -17.52
CA GLY A 191 -1.33 -12.84 -17.74
C GLY A 191 -0.49 -12.53 -16.50
N TYR A 192 -0.81 -13.13 -15.34
CA TYR A 192 -0.08 -12.96 -14.07
C TYR A 192 0.46 -14.27 -13.51
N ASP A 193 0.43 -15.34 -14.29
CA ASP A 193 0.98 -16.63 -13.86
C ASP A 193 2.50 -16.58 -13.78
N GLY A 194 3.08 -17.12 -12.71
CA GLY A 194 4.51 -17.19 -12.50
C GLY A 194 5.20 -15.85 -12.22
N MET A 195 4.47 -14.84 -11.77
CA MET A 195 5.08 -13.53 -11.42
C MET A 195 6.01 -13.64 -10.23
N THR A 196 7.09 -12.82 -10.28
CA THR A 196 8.00 -12.63 -9.13
C THR A 196 7.88 -11.23 -8.59
N LEU A 197 7.55 -11.10 -7.30
CA LEU A 197 7.46 -9.84 -6.56
C LEU A 197 8.68 -9.70 -5.63
N GLY A 198 9.17 -8.48 -5.44
CA GLY A 198 10.22 -8.19 -4.47
C GLY A 198 11.63 -8.64 -4.86
N SER A 199 11.94 -8.79 -6.15
CA SER A 199 13.29 -9.11 -6.60
C SER A 199 14.26 -7.93 -6.42
N GLY A 200 15.42 -8.17 -5.84
CA GLY A 200 16.48 -7.15 -5.71
C GLY A 200 16.22 -6.06 -4.66
N GLY A 201 15.40 -6.31 -3.65
CA GLY A 201 15.07 -5.34 -2.59
C GLY A 201 14.01 -4.30 -3.02
N THR A 202 13.32 -4.54 -4.09
CA THR A 202 12.25 -3.69 -4.61
C THR A 202 10.94 -3.95 -3.86
N ASN A 203 10.39 -2.94 -3.21
CA ASN A 203 9.09 -3.04 -2.55
C ASN A 203 7.97 -2.97 -3.59
N VAL A 204 7.32 -4.07 -3.87
CA VAL A 204 6.19 -4.18 -4.80
C VAL A 204 5.00 -4.77 -4.07
N THR A 205 3.88 -4.07 -4.09
CA THR A 205 2.60 -4.56 -3.55
C THR A 205 1.65 -4.89 -4.70
N MET A 206 1.12 -6.11 -4.71
CA MET A 206 0.14 -6.58 -5.68
C MET A 206 -1.20 -6.88 -5.02
N GLY A 207 -2.21 -6.09 -5.32
CA GLY A 207 -3.59 -6.31 -4.87
C GLY A 207 -4.40 -7.19 -5.83
N VAL A 208 -4.97 -8.28 -5.35
CA VAL A 208 -5.81 -9.23 -6.09
C VAL A 208 -7.24 -9.14 -5.56
N ILE A 209 -8.18 -8.61 -6.34
CA ILE A 209 -9.55 -8.31 -5.89
C ILE A 209 -10.62 -8.77 -6.88
N SER A 210 -11.85 -8.86 -6.40
CA SER A 210 -13.07 -8.94 -7.25
C SER A 210 -13.02 -9.97 -8.37
N GLY A 211 -12.67 -11.22 -8.06
CA GLY A 211 -12.60 -12.32 -9.02
C GLY A 211 -11.30 -12.41 -9.83
N ALA A 212 -10.30 -11.55 -9.52
CA ALA A 212 -8.96 -11.73 -10.05
C ALA A 212 -8.29 -12.99 -9.49
N GLN A 213 -7.49 -13.65 -10.30
CA GLN A 213 -6.73 -14.83 -9.93
C GLN A 213 -5.27 -14.66 -10.33
N MET A 214 -4.38 -14.99 -9.42
CA MET A 214 -2.94 -15.14 -9.68
C MET A 214 -2.51 -16.55 -9.35
N SER A 215 -1.65 -17.15 -10.16
CA SER A 215 -1.13 -18.50 -9.97
C SER A 215 0.39 -18.53 -10.09
N GLY A 216 1.05 -19.37 -9.26
CA GLY A 216 2.50 -19.53 -9.30
C GLY A 216 3.29 -18.29 -8.94
N THR A 217 2.74 -17.38 -8.13
CA THR A 217 3.43 -16.16 -7.72
C THR A 217 4.58 -16.48 -6.77
N ILE A 218 5.76 -15.93 -7.03
CA ILE A 218 6.93 -16.00 -6.14
C ILE A 218 7.11 -14.64 -5.46
N ILE A 219 7.07 -14.63 -4.12
CA ILE A 219 7.16 -13.40 -3.31
C ILE A 219 8.47 -13.42 -2.52
N ASN A 220 9.46 -12.69 -3.02
CA ASN A 220 10.75 -12.52 -2.37
C ASN A 220 10.72 -11.37 -1.37
N SER A 221 11.80 -11.18 -0.62
CA SER A 221 11.96 -10.07 0.32
C SER A 221 11.65 -8.72 -0.34
N GLY A 222 10.79 -7.93 0.30
CA GLY A 222 10.26 -6.66 -0.20
C GLY A 222 9.05 -6.79 -1.13
N GLY A 223 8.66 -8.01 -1.53
CA GLY A 223 7.40 -8.26 -2.24
C GLY A 223 6.24 -8.43 -1.27
N GLU A 224 5.07 -7.99 -1.67
CA GLU A 224 3.83 -8.14 -0.93
C GLU A 224 2.69 -8.48 -1.89
N GLN A 225 1.88 -9.46 -1.53
CA GLN A 225 0.64 -9.77 -2.22
C GLN A 225 -0.54 -9.61 -1.26
N LEU A 226 -1.54 -8.83 -1.66
CA LEU A 226 -2.78 -8.63 -0.91
C LEU A 226 -3.91 -9.36 -1.62
N VAL A 227 -4.45 -10.41 -0.99
CA VAL A 227 -5.60 -11.16 -1.51
C VAL A 227 -6.85 -10.63 -0.81
N LEU A 228 -7.53 -9.73 -1.47
CA LEU A 228 -8.71 -9.06 -0.94
C LEU A 228 -10.00 -9.79 -1.33
N ASN A 229 -11.13 -9.26 -0.91
CA ASN A 229 -12.45 -9.86 -1.15
C ASN A 229 -12.65 -10.23 -2.62
N GLY A 230 -12.93 -11.51 -2.87
CA GLY A 230 -13.15 -12.08 -4.21
C GLY A 230 -11.89 -12.33 -5.03
N GLY A 231 -10.71 -11.99 -4.53
CA GLY A 231 -9.42 -12.34 -5.13
C GLY A 231 -9.00 -13.77 -4.80
N THR A 232 -8.17 -14.37 -5.65
CA THR A 232 -7.67 -15.73 -5.48
C THR A 232 -6.17 -15.81 -5.76
N ALA A 233 -5.40 -16.39 -4.85
CA ALA A 233 -3.99 -16.73 -5.02
C ALA A 233 -3.83 -18.24 -5.00
N LEU A 234 -3.21 -18.79 -6.05
CA LEU A 234 -2.97 -20.22 -6.22
C LEU A 234 -1.46 -20.49 -6.33
N ASP A 235 -1.01 -21.60 -5.74
CA ASP A 235 0.38 -22.07 -5.86
C ASP A 235 1.42 -20.95 -5.60
N THR A 236 1.19 -20.16 -4.55
CA THR A 236 2.07 -19.03 -4.19
C THR A 236 3.25 -19.50 -3.36
N GLU A 237 4.45 -18.99 -3.66
CA GLU A 237 5.68 -19.27 -2.94
C GLU A 237 6.25 -18.00 -2.29
N LEU A 238 6.44 -18.01 -0.96
CA LEU A 238 7.06 -16.92 -0.21
C LEU A 238 8.50 -17.27 0.18
N ASN A 239 9.43 -16.43 -0.28
CA ASN A 239 10.86 -16.51 -0.01
C ASN A 239 11.35 -15.24 0.69
N GLY A 240 10.69 -14.85 1.79
CA GLY A 240 11.02 -13.66 2.59
C GLY A 240 10.12 -12.44 2.38
N GLY A 241 9.10 -12.54 1.52
CA GLY A 241 8.06 -11.53 1.38
C GLY A 241 6.84 -11.76 2.28
N SER A 242 5.74 -11.04 2.03
CA SER A 242 4.48 -11.21 2.76
C SER A 242 3.30 -11.48 1.84
N LEU A 243 2.41 -12.35 2.30
CA LEU A 243 1.09 -12.57 1.72
C LEU A 243 0.05 -12.19 2.77
N GLN A 244 -0.78 -11.21 2.46
CA GLN A 244 -1.88 -10.80 3.32
C GLN A 244 -3.21 -11.27 2.73
N ILE A 245 -4.04 -11.88 3.56
CA ILE A 245 -5.39 -12.29 3.17
C ILE A 245 -6.40 -11.49 3.98
N SER A 246 -7.30 -10.82 3.27
CA SER A 246 -8.45 -10.18 3.88
C SER A 246 -9.70 -11.07 3.76
N SER A 247 -10.73 -10.75 4.52
CA SER A 247 -12.00 -11.47 4.50
C SER A 247 -12.56 -11.62 3.08
N GLY A 248 -12.87 -12.85 2.68
CA GLY A 248 -13.35 -13.20 1.34
C GLY A 248 -12.25 -13.41 0.29
N GLY A 249 -10.98 -13.26 0.64
CA GLY A 249 -9.85 -13.70 -0.16
C GLY A 249 -9.67 -15.21 -0.11
N ILE A 250 -9.21 -15.82 -1.20
CA ILE A 250 -9.02 -17.28 -1.33
C ILE A 250 -7.55 -17.55 -1.59
N VAL A 251 -6.98 -18.48 -0.81
CA VAL A 251 -5.60 -18.97 -1.02
C VAL A 251 -5.62 -20.47 -1.12
N SER A 252 -4.90 -21.03 -2.08
CA SER A 252 -4.76 -22.45 -2.28
C SER A 252 -3.31 -22.84 -2.59
N SER A 253 -2.81 -23.90 -1.96
CA SER A 253 -1.45 -24.42 -2.18
C SER A 253 -0.38 -23.33 -1.97
N LEU A 254 -0.07 -23.06 -0.71
CA LEU A 254 0.88 -22.03 -0.31
C LEU A 254 2.17 -22.64 0.20
N THR A 255 3.32 -22.17 -0.29
CA THR A 255 4.64 -22.54 0.21
C THR A 255 5.31 -21.36 0.90
N LEU A 256 5.64 -21.51 2.18
CA LEU A 256 6.36 -20.54 2.99
C LEU A 256 7.74 -21.11 3.32
N THR A 257 8.78 -20.71 2.61
CA THR A 257 10.17 -21.06 2.94
C THR A 257 10.73 -20.07 3.97
N SER A 258 10.30 -18.83 3.90
CA SER A 258 10.51 -17.75 4.87
C SER A 258 9.51 -16.63 4.56
N GLY A 259 9.39 -15.64 5.44
CA GLY A 259 8.41 -14.55 5.26
C GLY A 259 7.15 -14.78 6.10
N SER A 260 6.08 -14.03 5.79
CA SER A 260 4.85 -14.03 6.58
C SER A 260 3.59 -14.24 5.76
N LEU A 261 2.69 -15.04 6.31
CA LEU A 261 1.27 -15.05 5.97
C LEU A 261 0.54 -14.24 7.04
N GLU A 262 -0.18 -13.21 6.64
CA GLU A 262 -0.90 -12.30 7.52
C GLU A 262 -2.40 -12.40 7.26
N LEU A 263 -3.20 -12.57 8.32
CA LEU A 263 -4.66 -12.60 8.22
C LEU A 263 -5.20 -11.27 8.74
N GLU A 264 -5.77 -10.48 7.85
CA GLU A 264 -6.34 -9.18 8.23
C GLU A 264 -7.86 -9.16 8.09
N ASN A 265 -8.53 -8.98 9.22
CA ASN A 265 -9.95 -8.66 9.21
C ASN A 265 -10.33 -7.76 10.39
N ILE A 266 -10.96 -6.62 10.07
CA ILE A 266 -11.41 -5.63 11.06
C ILE A 266 -12.52 -6.18 11.99
N ASN A 267 -13.19 -7.26 11.61
CA ASN A 267 -14.35 -7.80 12.32
C ASN A 267 -14.21 -9.30 12.70
N GLY A 268 -13.00 -9.85 12.67
CA GLY A 268 -12.79 -11.29 12.76
C GLY A 268 -13.22 -12.01 11.47
N GLY A 269 -12.85 -13.24 11.30
CA GLY A 269 -13.24 -13.97 10.11
C GLY A 269 -12.76 -15.40 10.06
N ASN A 270 -13.28 -16.11 9.06
CA ASN A 270 -12.83 -17.45 8.72
C ASN A 270 -11.95 -17.37 7.48
N PHE A 271 -10.73 -17.85 7.61
CA PHE A 271 -9.75 -17.93 6.55
C PHE A 271 -9.48 -19.39 6.24
N THR A 272 -9.26 -19.70 4.98
CA THR A 272 -8.94 -21.06 4.56
C THR A 272 -7.75 -21.06 3.62
N VAL A 273 -6.74 -21.85 3.95
CA VAL A 273 -5.71 -22.26 3.00
C VAL A 273 -6.11 -23.66 2.51
N SER A 274 -6.71 -23.70 1.33
CA SER A 274 -7.09 -24.96 0.70
C SER A 274 -5.88 -25.65 0.08
N GLY A 275 -5.94 -26.98 -0.05
CA GLY A 275 -4.81 -27.76 -0.51
C GLY A 275 -3.70 -27.85 0.54
N THR A 276 -2.45 -27.65 0.15
CA THR A 276 -1.30 -27.79 1.07
C THR A 276 -0.70 -26.44 1.45
N LEU A 277 -0.59 -26.20 2.74
CA LEU A 277 0.30 -25.20 3.31
C LEU A 277 1.63 -25.87 3.65
N THR A 278 2.67 -25.64 2.85
CA THR A 278 4.04 -26.07 3.16
C THR A 278 4.76 -24.91 3.83
N ALA A 279 5.05 -25.03 5.13
CA ALA A 279 5.61 -23.92 5.89
C ALA A 279 6.86 -24.35 6.67
N ASN A 280 8.00 -23.70 6.37
CA ASN A 280 9.30 -23.98 6.97
C ASN A 280 9.91 -22.71 7.54
N ASN A 281 10.08 -22.62 8.86
CA ASN A 281 10.67 -21.46 9.57
C ASN A 281 10.04 -20.12 9.19
N ALA A 282 8.77 -20.13 8.87
CA ALA A 282 7.98 -18.98 8.46
C ALA A 282 7.08 -18.47 9.59
N THR A 283 6.39 -17.39 9.35
CA THR A 283 5.42 -16.81 10.29
C THR A 283 4.02 -16.84 9.70
N VAL A 284 3.04 -17.24 10.49
CA VAL A 284 1.62 -17.07 10.24
C VAL A 284 1.08 -16.12 11.32
N ASP A 285 0.79 -14.90 10.94
CA ASP A 285 0.34 -13.85 11.85
C ASP A 285 -1.18 -13.67 11.71
N MET A 286 -1.89 -14.00 12.78
CA MET A 286 -3.34 -13.86 12.89
C MET A 286 -3.72 -12.63 13.74
N THR A 287 -2.72 -11.89 14.25
CA THR A 287 -2.98 -10.82 15.19
C THR A 287 -3.53 -9.57 14.51
N ASP A 288 -4.44 -8.91 15.20
CA ASP A 288 -4.96 -7.62 14.80
C ASP A 288 -3.85 -6.55 14.75
N SER A 289 -3.78 -5.82 13.62
CA SER A 289 -2.86 -4.69 13.51
C SER A 289 -3.16 -3.59 14.55
N SER A 290 -2.14 -2.82 14.92
CA SER A 290 -2.24 -1.75 15.94
C SER A 290 -3.30 -0.67 15.63
N ILE A 291 -3.78 -0.58 14.41
CA ILE A 291 -4.83 0.36 13.97
C ILE A 291 -6.20 -0.01 14.57
N LYS A 292 -6.42 -1.28 14.89
CA LYS A 292 -7.69 -1.78 15.46
C LYS A 292 -7.89 -1.44 16.94
N ARG A 293 -6.89 -0.94 17.66
CA ARG A 293 -7.03 -0.50 19.07
C ARG A 293 -8.08 0.60 19.33
N VAL A 294 -8.62 1.20 18.27
CA VAL A 294 -9.65 2.25 18.38
C VAL A 294 -11.07 1.68 18.33
N VAL A 295 -11.26 0.41 17.99
CA VAL A 295 -12.56 -0.24 17.91
C VAL A 295 -12.79 -1.08 19.18
N PRO A 296 -13.93 -0.93 19.88
CA PRO A 296 -14.15 -1.59 21.18
C PRO A 296 -14.37 -3.11 21.14
N SER A 297 -14.42 -3.72 19.97
CA SER A 297 -14.60 -5.17 19.83
C SER A 297 -13.35 -5.78 19.18
N VAL A 298 -12.59 -6.50 19.96
CA VAL A 298 -11.58 -7.43 19.42
C VAL A 298 -12.35 -8.55 18.72
N ALA A 299 -12.03 -8.80 17.47
CA ALA A 299 -12.59 -9.90 16.72
C ALA A 299 -11.49 -10.96 16.57
N TYR A 300 -11.86 -12.24 16.65
CA TYR A 300 -10.93 -13.36 16.58
C TYR A 300 -11.08 -14.07 15.25
N GLU A 301 -9.95 -14.51 14.71
CA GLU A 301 -9.85 -15.19 13.44
C GLU A 301 -9.89 -16.72 13.64
N THR A 302 -10.40 -17.40 12.62
CA THR A 302 -10.25 -18.85 12.50
C THR A 302 -9.55 -19.16 11.19
N LEU A 303 -8.40 -19.83 11.29
CA LEU A 303 -7.65 -20.34 10.15
C LEU A 303 -7.92 -21.83 9.97
N THR A 304 -8.46 -22.21 8.83
CA THR A 304 -8.59 -23.61 8.43
C THR A 304 -7.50 -23.97 7.41
N ILE A 305 -6.77 -25.03 7.66
CA ILE A 305 -5.72 -25.55 6.80
C ILE A 305 -6.09 -26.99 6.41
N ASP A 306 -6.25 -27.25 5.11
CA ASP A 306 -6.61 -28.58 4.63
C ASP A 306 -5.48 -29.57 4.91
N LYS A 307 -4.23 -29.21 4.57
CA LYS A 307 -3.04 -29.98 4.89
C LYS A 307 -1.88 -29.08 5.30
N LEU A 308 -1.28 -29.32 6.46
CA LEU A 308 -0.05 -28.67 6.90
C LEU A 308 1.16 -29.59 6.71
N SER A 309 2.20 -29.07 6.06
CA SER A 309 3.48 -29.74 5.87
C SER A 309 4.63 -28.81 6.25
N GLY A 310 5.78 -29.37 6.62
CA GLY A 310 6.97 -28.59 6.99
C GLY A 310 7.22 -28.54 8.48
N ASN A 311 8.07 -27.60 8.92
CA ASN A 311 8.57 -27.55 10.28
C ASN A 311 9.01 -26.14 10.69
N GLY A 312 8.99 -25.84 12.00
CA GLY A 312 9.55 -24.60 12.55
C GLY A 312 8.71 -23.34 12.34
N THR A 313 7.49 -23.45 11.80
CA THR A 313 6.60 -22.31 11.58
C THR A 313 6.09 -21.76 12.91
N THR A 314 6.07 -20.45 13.05
CA THR A 314 5.50 -19.73 14.20
C THR A 314 4.13 -19.20 13.85
N PHE A 315 3.13 -19.59 14.63
CA PHE A 315 1.77 -19.05 14.58
C PHE A 315 1.64 -18.00 15.68
N ILE A 316 1.30 -16.74 15.32
CA ILE A 316 1.08 -15.66 16.26
C ILE A 316 -0.43 -15.43 16.36
N MET A 317 -0.96 -15.51 17.58
CA MET A 317 -2.41 -15.54 17.83
C MET A 317 -2.80 -14.52 18.88
N ASP A 318 -3.91 -13.83 18.67
CA ASP A 318 -4.55 -12.97 19.67
C ASP A 318 -5.34 -13.84 20.67
N THR A 319 -5.25 -13.51 21.98
CA THR A 319 -5.97 -14.18 23.05
C THR A 319 -6.37 -13.20 24.14
N ASP A 320 -7.62 -13.25 24.59
CA ASP A 320 -8.09 -12.52 25.78
C ASP A 320 -8.61 -13.52 26.83
N LEU A 321 -7.86 -13.66 27.91
CA LEU A 321 -8.18 -14.56 29.03
C LEU A 321 -9.07 -13.90 30.10
N SER A 322 -9.46 -12.64 29.92
CA SER A 322 -10.36 -11.91 30.85
C SER A 322 -11.82 -12.32 30.72
N GLY A 323 -12.19 -13.07 29.68
CA GLY A 323 -13.53 -13.56 29.41
C GLY A 323 -13.58 -15.02 28.99
N GLU A 324 -14.78 -15.53 28.69
CA GLU A 324 -14.94 -16.90 28.23
C GLU A 324 -14.43 -17.05 26.78
N THR A 325 -13.40 -17.86 26.57
CA THR A 325 -12.99 -18.45 25.27
C THR A 325 -12.74 -17.48 24.09
N ASN A 326 -12.07 -16.37 24.33
CA ASN A 326 -11.76 -15.40 23.30
C ASN A 326 -10.31 -15.58 22.81
N SER A 327 -10.14 -16.27 21.70
CA SER A 327 -8.84 -16.45 21.04
C SER A 327 -9.01 -16.76 19.56
N ASP A 328 -7.99 -16.42 18.79
CA ASP A 328 -7.82 -16.99 17.46
C ASP A 328 -7.78 -18.50 17.51
N LYS A 329 -8.18 -19.15 16.41
CA LYS A 329 -8.23 -20.62 16.31
C LYS A 329 -7.67 -21.13 15.02
N ILE A 330 -6.98 -22.27 15.09
CA ILE A 330 -6.48 -22.97 13.92
C ILE A 330 -7.11 -24.37 13.89
N THR A 331 -7.61 -24.75 12.72
CA THR A 331 -8.11 -26.10 12.45
C THR A 331 -7.30 -26.70 11.31
N ILE A 332 -6.69 -27.86 11.54
CA ILE A 332 -5.86 -28.57 10.56
C ILE A 332 -6.50 -29.93 10.30
N THR A 333 -6.88 -30.18 9.04
CA THR A 333 -7.58 -31.41 8.64
C THR A 333 -6.62 -32.59 8.48
N ASP A 334 -5.49 -32.37 7.79
CA ASP A 334 -4.41 -33.36 7.65
C ASP A 334 -3.05 -32.69 7.84
N ALA A 335 -2.04 -33.44 8.17
CA ALA A 335 -0.67 -32.96 8.26
C ALA A 335 0.38 -34.06 8.00
N ASP A 336 1.56 -33.62 7.58
CA ASP A 336 2.78 -34.40 7.75
C ASP A 336 3.34 -34.17 9.17
N ALA A 337 4.16 -35.08 9.68
CA ALA A 337 4.75 -34.90 11.01
C ALA A 337 5.66 -33.68 11.05
N GLY A 338 5.50 -32.84 12.07
CA GLY A 338 6.28 -31.63 12.23
C GLY A 338 6.14 -30.98 13.61
N THR A 339 7.07 -30.09 13.95
CA THR A 339 7.03 -29.29 15.16
C THR A 339 6.90 -27.82 14.76
N HIS A 340 5.93 -27.12 15.33
CA HIS A 340 5.64 -25.72 15.07
C HIS A 340 5.54 -24.96 16.40
N TYR A 341 5.57 -23.63 16.34
CA TYR A 341 5.60 -22.78 17.52
C TYR A 341 4.34 -21.91 17.57
N VAL A 342 3.91 -21.58 18.80
CA VAL A 342 2.81 -20.67 19.05
C VAL A 342 3.32 -19.51 19.89
N GLN A 343 3.07 -18.30 19.42
CA GLN A 343 3.26 -17.06 20.15
C GLN A 343 1.90 -16.44 20.44
N ILE A 344 1.72 -15.90 21.64
CA ILE A 344 0.46 -15.31 22.08
C ILE A 344 0.63 -13.82 22.26
N LYS A 345 -0.17 -13.02 21.55
CA LYS A 345 -0.41 -11.64 21.87
C LYS A 345 -1.59 -11.57 22.84
N ASP A 346 -1.25 -11.43 24.12
CA ASP A 346 -2.27 -11.36 25.17
C ASP A 346 -2.95 -10.00 25.20
N LEU A 347 -4.23 -10.00 24.97
CA LEU A 347 -5.10 -8.83 25.01
C LEU A 347 -5.72 -8.61 26.39
N SER A 348 -5.63 -9.60 27.29
CA SER A 348 -6.06 -9.47 28.69
C SER A 348 -5.12 -8.51 29.43
N ARG A 349 -5.64 -7.80 30.40
CA ARG A 349 -4.84 -6.94 31.31
C ARG A 349 -4.48 -7.66 32.61
N LEU A 350 -4.57 -8.99 32.62
CA LEU A 350 -4.31 -9.81 33.80
C LEU A 350 -2.82 -10.07 33.93
N ASN A 351 -2.32 -10.10 35.17
CA ASN A 351 -0.98 -10.55 35.49
C ASN A 351 -0.99 -12.09 35.56
N ASP A 352 0.17 -12.73 35.41
CA ASP A 352 0.40 -14.17 35.42
C ASP A 352 -0.84 -15.05 35.61
N ILE A 353 -1.27 -15.72 34.53
CA ILE A 353 -2.49 -16.51 34.57
C ILE A 353 -2.10 -17.99 34.47
N GLU A 354 -2.43 -18.77 35.47
CA GLU A 354 -2.56 -20.21 35.31
C GLU A 354 -3.89 -20.50 34.64
N VAL A 355 -3.83 -20.97 33.41
CA VAL A 355 -5.03 -21.31 32.61
C VAL A 355 -5.49 -22.69 33.01
N THR A 356 -6.26 -22.79 34.08
CA THR A 356 -6.83 -24.06 34.56
C THR A 356 -8.35 -24.05 34.54
N GLY A 357 -8.97 -25.16 34.17
CA GLY A 357 -10.42 -25.32 34.20
C GLY A 357 -11.15 -24.44 33.19
N ALA A 358 -11.95 -23.45 33.67
CA ALA A 358 -12.79 -22.59 32.85
C ALA A 358 -12.03 -21.65 31.91
N HIS A 359 -10.74 -21.43 32.16
CA HIS A 359 -9.88 -20.59 31.30
C HIS A 359 -9.08 -21.39 30.26
N GLN A 360 -9.23 -22.72 30.23
CA GLN A 360 -8.56 -23.56 29.28
C GLN A 360 -9.11 -23.32 27.87
N GLN A 361 -8.26 -22.81 26.98
CA GLN A 361 -8.66 -22.49 25.61
C GLN A 361 -8.03 -23.43 24.61
N ILE A 362 -8.85 -23.97 23.69
CA ILE A 362 -8.37 -24.67 22.51
C ILE A 362 -7.89 -23.60 21.53
N LEU A 363 -6.59 -23.64 21.21
CA LEU A 363 -5.99 -22.80 20.20
C LEU A 363 -5.92 -23.50 18.84
N ILE A 364 -5.58 -24.80 18.85
CA ILE A 364 -5.35 -25.56 17.63
C ILE A 364 -6.03 -26.93 17.73
N THR A 365 -6.77 -27.31 16.70
CA THR A 365 -7.27 -28.66 16.50
C THR A 365 -6.52 -29.31 15.34
N ASP A 366 -5.71 -30.32 15.61
CA ASP A 366 -4.99 -31.12 14.63
C ASP A 366 -5.67 -32.47 14.44
N ALA A 367 -6.55 -32.61 13.45
CA ALA A 367 -7.29 -33.83 13.18
C ALA A 367 -6.35 -34.98 12.74
N SER A 368 -5.17 -34.71 12.21
CA SER A 368 -4.18 -35.72 11.83
C SER A 368 -3.51 -36.35 13.05
N GLY A 369 -3.40 -35.64 14.14
CA GLY A 369 -2.68 -36.03 15.35
C GLY A 369 -1.16 -36.11 15.25
N LYS A 370 -0.60 -35.71 14.09
CA LYS A 370 0.83 -35.88 13.77
C LYS A 370 1.72 -34.71 14.17
N LEU A 371 1.10 -33.56 14.51
CA LEU A 371 1.83 -32.34 14.80
C LEU A 371 2.19 -32.20 16.27
N THR A 372 3.28 -31.48 16.52
CA THR A 372 3.67 -30.96 17.82
C THR A 372 3.68 -29.43 17.80
N PHE A 373 3.08 -28.81 18.81
CA PHE A 373 3.13 -27.38 19.01
C PHE A 373 3.80 -27.04 20.33
N GLU A 374 4.71 -26.09 20.30
CA GLU A 374 5.45 -25.60 21.46
C GLU A 374 5.19 -24.09 21.63
N GLY A 375 5.06 -23.66 22.89
CA GLY A 375 5.02 -22.25 23.22
C GLY A 375 6.36 -21.57 22.91
N LYS A 376 6.30 -20.33 22.45
CA LYS A 376 7.48 -19.51 22.21
C LYS A 376 7.25 -18.11 22.74
N GLU A 377 8.21 -17.60 23.55
CA GLU A 377 8.15 -16.26 24.11
C GLU A 377 7.95 -15.19 23.02
N PHE A 378 7.10 -14.23 23.30
CA PHE A 378 6.73 -13.17 22.38
C PHE A 378 6.60 -11.81 23.06
N ASN A 379 7.17 -10.78 22.44
CA ASN A 379 6.99 -9.38 22.82
C ASN A 379 6.23 -8.63 21.74
N ALA A 380 4.99 -8.31 21.98
CA ALA A 380 4.14 -7.56 21.07
C ALA A 380 4.38 -6.03 21.10
N GLY A 381 5.57 -5.59 21.52
CA GLY A 381 5.92 -4.16 21.66
C GLY A 381 5.38 -3.51 22.95
N GLY A 382 4.99 -4.34 23.94
CA GLY A 382 4.53 -3.90 25.25
C GLY A 382 5.64 -3.95 26.32
N LEU A 383 5.21 -3.87 27.59
CA LEU A 383 6.10 -3.93 28.77
C LEU A 383 6.48 -5.36 29.15
N TRP A 384 5.81 -6.35 28.58
CA TRP A 384 5.89 -7.75 28.97
C TRP A 384 6.29 -8.64 27.82
N ASP A 385 7.18 -9.59 28.10
CA ASP A 385 7.38 -10.78 27.31
C ASP A 385 6.37 -11.83 27.79
N VAL A 386 5.70 -12.46 26.85
CA VAL A 386 4.63 -13.43 27.10
C VAL A 386 5.11 -14.82 26.68
N ASP A 387 5.08 -15.78 27.61
CA ASP A 387 5.57 -17.15 27.39
C ASP A 387 4.40 -18.15 27.58
N PRO A 388 3.83 -18.69 26.46
CA PRO A 388 2.73 -19.63 26.53
C PRO A 388 3.19 -21.06 26.76
N THR A 389 2.46 -21.82 27.59
CA THR A 389 2.61 -23.26 27.73
C THR A 389 1.39 -23.97 27.12
N LEU A 390 1.64 -24.92 26.26
CA LEU A 390 0.61 -25.70 25.58
C LEU A 390 0.58 -27.15 26.08
N ALA A 391 -0.59 -27.77 26.07
CA ALA A 391 -0.78 -29.19 26.32
C ALA A 391 -1.72 -29.80 25.29
N LYS A 392 -1.41 -31.05 24.87
CA LYS A 392 -2.22 -31.83 23.92
C LYS A 392 -3.21 -32.70 24.66
N GLN A 393 -4.47 -32.70 24.26
CA GLN A 393 -5.50 -33.63 24.70
C GLN A 393 -6.27 -34.13 23.48
N GLY A 394 -6.07 -35.37 23.10
CA GLY A 394 -6.61 -35.92 21.85
C GLY A 394 -6.03 -35.18 20.64
N ASN A 395 -6.87 -34.56 19.85
CA ASN A 395 -6.49 -33.78 18.68
C ASN A 395 -6.32 -32.28 18.98
N ASP A 396 -6.64 -31.86 20.21
CA ASP A 396 -6.67 -30.46 20.57
C ASP A 396 -5.42 -30.03 21.35
N TRP A 397 -4.93 -28.85 21.02
CA TRP A 397 -3.84 -28.16 21.72
C TRP A 397 -4.43 -26.99 22.50
N TYR A 398 -4.25 -27.04 23.81
CA TYR A 398 -4.78 -26.08 24.77
C TYR A 398 -3.70 -25.16 25.28
N LEU A 399 -4.01 -23.89 25.43
CA LEU A 399 -3.22 -23.00 26.27
C LEU A 399 -3.47 -23.36 27.74
N THR A 400 -2.43 -23.75 28.47
CA THR A 400 -2.51 -24.18 29.87
C THR A 400 -1.88 -23.22 30.84
N LYS A 401 -0.95 -22.38 30.36
CA LYS A 401 -0.29 -21.33 31.14
C LYS A 401 0.13 -20.19 30.24
N LEU A 402 0.04 -18.98 30.75
CA LEU A 402 0.60 -17.78 30.14
C LEU A 402 1.44 -17.06 31.19
N GLU A 403 2.75 -17.11 31.06
CA GLU A 403 3.69 -16.43 31.93
C GLU A 403 4.03 -15.05 31.35
N LYS A 404 3.95 -14.01 32.19
CA LYS A 404 4.32 -12.64 31.79
C LYS A 404 5.56 -12.23 32.56
N LYS A 405 6.61 -11.88 31.85
CA LYS A 405 7.87 -11.37 32.40
C LYS A 405 8.10 -9.93 31.94
N ALA A 406 8.52 -9.06 32.84
CA ALA A 406 8.94 -7.72 32.41
C ALA A 406 10.08 -7.85 31.39
N ASN A 407 9.91 -7.25 30.21
CA ASN A 407 10.96 -7.23 29.21
C ASN A 407 12.20 -6.47 29.69
N ASN A 408 13.31 -6.56 28.95
CA ASN A 408 14.57 -5.95 29.37
C ASN A 408 14.47 -4.44 29.61
N ASP A 409 13.74 -3.72 28.79
CA ASP A 409 13.56 -2.27 28.92
C ASP A 409 12.73 -1.91 30.16
N THR A 410 11.69 -2.69 30.43
CA THR A 410 10.85 -2.54 31.63
C THR A 410 11.63 -2.88 32.90
N ARG A 411 12.46 -3.93 32.88
CA ARG A 411 13.31 -4.28 34.02
C ARG A 411 14.29 -3.17 34.39
N VAL A 412 14.93 -2.55 33.38
CA VAL A 412 15.81 -1.39 33.62
C VAL A 412 15.07 -0.24 34.32
N LEU A 413 13.82 0.02 33.91
CA LEU A 413 12.97 1.05 34.52
C LEU A 413 12.59 0.68 35.96
N LEU A 414 12.25 -0.57 36.23
CA LEU A 414 11.91 -1.06 37.55
C LEU A 414 13.14 -1.02 38.49
N ASP A 415 14.31 -1.49 38.01
CA ASP A 415 15.57 -1.45 38.77
C ASP A 415 15.97 0.01 39.07
N ALA A 416 15.79 0.95 38.16
CA ALA A 416 16.03 2.36 38.37
C ALA A 416 15.06 2.97 39.41
N ALA A 417 13.80 2.56 39.40
CA ALA A 417 12.81 2.99 40.39
C ALA A 417 13.13 2.44 41.78
N ASP A 418 13.50 1.17 41.89
CA ASP A 418 13.88 0.53 43.14
C ASP A 418 15.15 1.14 43.74
N ASN A 419 16.15 1.42 42.91
CA ASN A 419 17.36 2.12 43.32
C ASN A 419 17.06 3.56 43.78
N SER A 420 16.18 4.26 43.14
CA SER A 420 15.75 5.60 43.55
C SER A 420 14.99 5.57 44.87
N TYR A 421 14.15 4.56 45.09
CA TYR A 421 13.41 4.36 46.33
C TYR A 421 14.35 3.98 47.50
N ALA A 422 15.36 3.15 47.24
CA ALA A 422 16.36 2.80 48.22
C ALA A 422 17.22 4.01 48.65
N LEU A 423 17.57 4.90 47.74
CA LEU A 423 18.26 6.17 48.00
C LEU A 423 17.39 7.15 48.83
N TRP A 424 16.09 7.08 48.72
CA TRP A 424 15.15 7.94 49.44
C TRP A 424 14.93 7.46 50.89
N ARG A 425 15.22 6.20 51.18
CA ARG A 425 15.03 5.56 52.50
C ARG A 425 16.24 5.64 53.41
N ASN A 426 17.40 5.99 52.88
CA ASN A 426 18.65 6.23 53.62
C ASN A 426 18.89 7.74 53.82
#